data_4b11d12e6d92954fcc3415a546eda0c8
#
_entry.id   4b11d12e6d92954fcc3415a546eda0c8
#
_cell.length_a   1.000
_cell.length_b   1.000
_cell.length_c   1.000
_cell.angle_alpha   90.00
_cell.angle_beta   90.00
_cell.angle_gamma   90.00
#
_symmetry.space_group_name_H-M   'P 1'
#
loop_
_entity.id
_entity.type
_entity.pdbx_description
1 polymer ?
#
loop_
_entity_poly.entity_id
_entity_poly.type
_entity_poly.pdbx_seq_one_letter_code
_entity_poly.pdbx_strand_id
1 'polypeptide(L)'
;MVEIINHTIFNGISGSRPTERPKYYVLHNDAGSKSAKAYIEWLQERYDNGQSELGFAHYYITRDAIVRVEDTYNGSWSAANYDANMNSLSYEVCQQYN
;
A
#
# COMPACT_ATOMS: atom_id res chain seq x y z
N MET A 1 -21.28 1.07 -6.15
CA MET A 1 -20.15 1.64 -6.92
C MET A 1 -18.91 1.67 -6.05
N VAL A 2 -17.76 1.29 -6.60
CA VAL A 2 -16.50 1.35 -5.86
C VAL A 2 -15.94 2.77 -5.90
N GLU A 3 -15.63 3.33 -4.75
CA GLU A 3 -14.99 4.63 -4.64
C GLU A 3 -13.48 4.47 -4.79
N ILE A 4 -12.86 5.28 -5.65
CA ILE A 4 -11.41 5.26 -5.84
C ILE A 4 -10.83 6.52 -5.21
N ILE A 5 -9.97 6.35 -4.21
CA ILE A 5 -9.42 7.43 -3.42
C ILE A 5 -7.91 7.45 -3.62
N ASN A 6 -7.40 8.55 -4.19
CA ASN A 6 -5.95 8.78 -4.29
C ASN A 6 -5.53 9.68 -3.14
N HIS A 7 -4.85 9.10 -2.18
CA HIS A 7 -4.42 9.79 -0.97
C HIS A 7 -2.97 9.43 -0.69
N THR A 8 -2.05 10.04 -1.44
CA THR A 8 -0.62 9.75 -1.35
C THR A 8 -0.07 10.17 0.00
N ILE A 9 0.46 9.21 0.74
CA ILE A 9 1.08 9.42 2.06
C ILE A 9 2.60 9.35 1.95
N PHE A 10 3.13 8.36 1.23
CA PHE A 10 4.53 7.95 1.37
C PHE A 10 5.52 8.66 0.45
N ASN A 11 5.10 9.24 -0.65
CA ASN A 11 5.88 10.13 -1.52
C ASN A 11 7.30 9.64 -1.86
N GLY A 12 7.45 8.34 -2.12
CA GLY A 12 8.73 7.78 -2.54
C GLY A 12 9.69 7.45 -1.42
N ILE A 13 9.21 7.30 -0.18
CA ILE A 13 10.07 6.98 0.96
C ILE A 13 10.89 5.70 0.76
N SER A 14 10.36 4.73 0.02
CA SER A 14 11.08 3.49 -0.30
C SER A 14 11.92 3.57 -1.57
N GLY A 15 11.85 4.66 -2.30
CA GLY A 15 12.58 4.87 -3.55
C GLY A 15 11.72 4.69 -4.80
N SER A 16 12.24 5.17 -5.93
CA SER A 16 11.57 5.05 -7.22
C SER A 16 11.81 3.67 -7.83
N ARG A 17 10.80 3.14 -8.52
CA ARG A 17 10.97 1.88 -9.22
C ARG A 17 12.02 2.04 -10.32
N PRO A 18 13.01 1.12 -10.43
CA PRO A 18 14.08 1.24 -11.41
C PRO A 18 13.64 1.01 -12.86
N THR A 19 12.47 0.43 -13.08
CA THR A 19 11.93 0.18 -14.42
C THR A 19 10.60 0.87 -14.62
N GLU A 20 10.25 1.16 -15.87
CA GLU A 20 8.99 1.82 -16.20
C GLU A 20 7.77 0.99 -15.81
N ARG A 21 7.88 -0.33 -15.94
CA ARG A 21 6.78 -1.24 -15.63
C ARG A 21 7.13 -2.11 -14.42
N PRO A 22 6.14 -2.45 -13.60
CA PRO A 22 6.39 -3.41 -12.52
C PRO A 22 6.67 -4.80 -13.10
N LYS A 23 7.55 -5.54 -12.43
CA LYS A 23 7.83 -6.95 -12.78
C LYS A 23 6.85 -7.89 -12.10
N TYR A 24 6.28 -7.48 -10.96
CA TYR A 24 5.46 -8.34 -10.11
C TYR A 24 4.21 -7.60 -9.65
N TYR A 25 3.20 -8.39 -9.34
CA TYR A 25 2.04 -7.93 -8.57
C TYR A 25 2.03 -8.73 -7.27
N VAL A 26 2.09 -8.02 -6.14
CA VAL A 26 2.11 -8.64 -4.81
C VAL A 26 0.75 -8.44 -4.18
N LEU A 27 0.11 -9.55 -3.82
CA LEU A 27 -1.23 -9.55 -3.27
C LEU A 27 -1.19 -10.09 -1.85
N HIS A 28 -1.66 -9.31 -0.90
CA HIS A 28 -1.74 -9.69 0.51
C HIS A 28 -3.18 -9.62 0.99
N ASN A 29 -3.43 -10.42 2.01
CA ASN A 29 -4.66 -10.41 2.80
C ASN A 29 -4.27 -9.93 4.19
N ASP A 30 -4.96 -8.91 4.72
CA ASP A 30 -4.56 -8.31 5.98
C ASP A 30 -5.04 -9.08 7.22
N ALA A 31 -5.99 -10.00 7.04
CA ALA A 31 -6.57 -10.75 8.14
C ALA A 31 -7.07 -9.85 9.29
N GLY A 32 -7.46 -8.62 8.98
CA GLY A 32 -7.81 -7.59 9.96
C GLY A 32 -9.27 -7.15 9.86
N SER A 33 -9.60 -6.13 10.62
CA SER A 33 -10.95 -5.57 10.66
C SER A 33 -11.07 -4.18 10.04
N LYS A 34 -9.96 -3.55 9.64
CA LYS A 34 -9.98 -2.20 9.07
C LYS A 34 -10.57 -2.18 7.67
N SER A 35 -11.33 -1.14 7.37
CA SER A 35 -11.70 -0.83 6.00
C SER A 35 -10.51 -0.22 5.26
N ALA A 36 -10.60 -0.14 3.92
CA ALA A 36 -9.57 0.55 3.14
C ALA A 36 -9.39 2.00 3.59
N LYS A 37 -10.48 2.70 3.85
CA LYS A 37 -10.44 4.10 4.32
C LYS A 37 -9.79 4.24 5.69
N ALA A 38 -10.00 3.29 6.58
CA ALA A 38 -9.40 3.32 7.92
C ALA A 38 -7.88 3.20 7.86
N TYR A 39 -7.34 2.57 6.83
CA TYR A 39 -5.89 2.50 6.63
C TYR A 39 -5.26 3.85 6.34
N ILE A 40 -5.99 4.80 5.78
CA ILE A 40 -5.45 6.14 5.50
C ILE A 40 -4.90 6.76 6.79
N GLU A 41 -5.73 6.81 7.83
CA GLU A 41 -5.35 7.40 9.11
C GLU A 41 -4.26 6.58 9.80
N TRP A 42 -4.41 5.27 9.79
CA TRP A 42 -3.47 4.35 10.43
C TRP A 42 -2.06 4.44 9.80
N LEU A 43 -1.99 4.50 8.47
CA LEU A 43 -0.71 4.62 7.76
C LEU A 43 -0.12 6.01 7.87
N GLN A 44 -0.95 7.05 7.90
CA GLN A 44 -0.47 8.41 8.10
C GLN A 44 0.18 8.55 9.47
N GLU A 45 -0.43 7.98 10.49
CA GLU A 45 0.10 7.98 11.85
C GLU A 45 1.44 7.25 11.90
N ARG A 46 1.54 6.11 11.21
CA ARG A 46 2.79 5.35 11.08
C ARG A 46 3.88 6.18 10.40
N TYR A 47 3.53 6.88 9.33
CA TYR A 47 4.46 7.77 8.62
C TYR A 47 4.93 8.90 9.53
N ASP A 48 4.00 9.55 10.22
CA ASP A 48 4.30 10.68 11.12
C ASP A 48 5.21 10.28 12.27
N ASN A 49 5.13 9.03 12.71
CA ASN A 49 5.97 8.49 13.79
C ASN A 49 7.29 7.91 13.29
N GLY A 50 7.61 8.04 12.01
CA GLY A 50 8.85 7.52 11.45
C GLY A 50 8.90 6.00 11.40
N GLN A 51 7.75 5.34 11.28
CA GLN A 51 7.62 3.88 11.35
C GLN A 51 7.17 3.25 10.03
N SER A 52 7.37 3.94 8.90
CA SER A 52 6.93 3.44 7.58
C SER A 52 7.60 2.13 7.21
N GLU A 53 8.80 1.84 7.74
CA GLU A 53 9.53 0.59 7.49
C GLU A 53 8.79 -0.62 8.05
N LEU A 54 7.80 -0.45 8.91
CA LEU A 54 6.95 -1.56 9.36
C LEU A 54 6.08 -2.12 8.24
N GLY A 55 5.98 -1.38 7.14
CA GLY A 55 5.41 -1.89 5.92
C GLY A 55 4.19 -1.10 5.43
N PHE A 56 4.06 -1.06 4.11
CA PHE A 56 2.87 -0.53 3.44
C PHE A 56 2.79 -1.09 2.02
N ALA A 57 1.57 -1.20 1.50
CA ALA A 57 1.30 -1.52 0.11
C ALA A 57 0.93 -0.25 -0.66
N HIS A 58 0.91 -0.32 -1.99
CA HIS A 58 0.43 0.79 -2.81
C HIS A 58 -1.06 1.01 -2.62
N TYR A 59 -1.84 -0.08 -2.57
CA TYR A 59 -3.29 -0.06 -2.57
C TYR A 59 -3.87 -0.85 -1.41
N TYR A 60 -4.98 -0.35 -0.88
CA TYR A 60 -5.81 -1.03 0.11
C TYR A 60 -7.21 -1.13 -0.46
N ILE A 61 -7.73 -2.35 -0.52
CA ILE A 61 -8.94 -2.67 -1.27
C ILE A 61 -9.98 -3.31 -0.37
N THR A 62 -11.17 -2.72 -0.37
CA THR A 62 -12.37 -3.34 0.22
C THR A 62 -13.47 -3.39 -0.82
N ARG A 63 -14.60 -3.98 -0.43
CA ARG A 63 -15.77 -4.12 -1.30
C ARG A 63 -16.19 -2.81 -1.97
N ASP A 64 -16.12 -1.71 -1.26
CA ASP A 64 -16.68 -0.43 -1.68
C ASP A 64 -15.65 0.68 -1.88
N ALA A 65 -14.38 0.41 -1.63
CA ALA A 65 -13.33 1.42 -1.79
C ALA A 65 -11.99 0.82 -2.18
N ILE A 66 -11.25 1.57 -3.01
CA ILE A 66 -9.85 1.32 -3.33
C ILE A 66 -9.09 2.59 -2.96
N VAL A 67 -8.14 2.46 -2.04
CA VAL A 67 -7.32 3.59 -1.58
C VAL A 67 -5.90 3.38 -2.08
N ARG A 68 -5.34 4.38 -2.77
CA ARG A 68 -3.95 4.40 -3.19
C ARG A 68 -3.19 5.34 -2.28
N VAL A 69 -2.16 4.84 -1.61
CA VAL A 69 -1.38 5.61 -0.63
C VAL A 69 0.05 5.90 -1.08
N GLU A 70 0.51 5.29 -2.15
CA GLU A 70 1.81 5.57 -2.75
C GLU A 70 1.68 5.59 -4.27
N ASP A 71 2.50 6.42 -4.91
CA ASP A 71 2.55 6.50 -6.36
C ASP A 71 3.05 5.18 -6.95
N THR A 72 2.44 4.75 -8.04
CA THR A 72 2.76 3.47 -8.68
C THR A 72 4.15 3.45 -9.33
N TYR A 73 4.79 4.61 -9.51
CA TYR A 73 6.17 4.69 -9.98
C TYR A 73 7.19 4.49 -8.87
N ASN A 74 6.75 4.44 -7.63
CA ASN A 74 7.62 4.21 -6.48
C ASN A 74 7.49 2.76 -6.02
N GLY A 75 8.49 2.32 -5.23
CA GLY A 75 8.41 1.03 -4.54
C GLY A 75 7.46 1.10 -3.35
N SER A 76 7.34 -0.02 -2.67
CA SER A 76 6.61 -0.13 -1.40
C SER A 76 7.39 -1.02 -0.47
N TRP A 77 6.98 -1.08 0.79
CA TRP A 77 7.58 -2.02 1.76
C TRP A 77 6.52 -3.06 2.12
N SER A 78 6.21 -3.95 1.17
CA SER A 78 5.13 -4.94 1.28
C SER A 78 5.61 -6.38 1.33
N ALA A 79 6.89 -6.62 1.04
CA ALA A 79 7.49 -7.95 1.05
C ALA A 79 8.87 -7.85 1.70
N ALA A 80 9.34 -8.95 2.30
CA ALA A 80 10.67 -9.00 2.91
C ALA A 80 11.75 -9.26 1.85
N ASN A 81 11.67 -8.56 0.73
CA ASN A 81 12.54 -8.78 -0.43
C ASN A 81 12.68 -7.46 -1.18
N TYR A 82 13.92 -7.01 -1.35
CA TYR A 82 14.20 -5.73 -1.99
C TYR A 82 13.68 -5.67 -3.43
N ASP A 83 13.92 -6.72 -4.20
CA ASP A 83 13.50 -6.77 -5.61
C ASP A 83 11.97 -6.70 -5.74
N ALA A 84 11.24 -7.45 -4.92
CA ALA A 84 9.79 -7.39 -4.91
C ALA A 84 9.29 -6.02 -4.46
N ASN A 85 9.89 -5.43 -3.42
CA ASN A 85 9.49 -4.12 -2.93
C ASN A 85 9.67 -3.03 -3.98
N MET A 86 10.76 -3.06 -4.73
CA MET A 86 11.08 -2.01 -5.69
C MET A 86 10.44 -2.24 -7.05
N ASN A 87 10.12 -3.47 -7.43
CA ASN A 87 9.67 -3.80 -8.78
C ASN A 87 8.24 -4.32 -8.86
N SER A 88 7.44 -4.13 -7.81
CA SER A 88 6.05 -4.58 -7.82
C SER A 88 5.06 -3.43 -7.66
N LEU A 89 3.82 -3.73 -8.06
CA LEU A 89 2.65 -3.06 -7.50
C LEU A 89 2.08 -3.99 -6.43
N SER A 90 1.79 -3.45 -5.27
CA SER A 90 1.33 -4.24 -4.13
C SER A 90 -0.07 -3.82 -3.70
N TYR A 91 -0.85 -4.83 -3.35
CA TYR A 91 -2.26 -4.68 -3.01
C TYR A 91 -2.53 -5.41 -1.70
N GLU A 92 -3.20 -4.73 -0.78
CA GLU A 92 -3.67 -5.33 0.46
C GLU A 92 -5.18 -5.48 0.39
N VAL A 93 -5.66 -6.70 0.36
CA VAL A 93 -7.10 -6.98 0.36
C VAL A 93 -7.57 -7.00 1.80
N CYS A 94 -8.35 -6.00 2.17
CA CYS A 94 -8.85 -5.83 3.54
C CYS A 94 -9.99 -6.81 3.78
N GLN A 95 -9.84 -7.69 4.74
CA GLN A 95 -10.83 -8.73 5.02
C GLN A 95 -12.03 -8.23 5.81
N GLN A 96 -11.84 -7.17 6.58
CA GLN A 96 -12.89 -6.57 7.42
C GLN A 96 -13.56 -7.59 8.34
N TYR A 97 -12.76 -8.44 8.99
CA TYR A 97 -13.28 -9.39 9.99
C TYR A 97 -13.87 -8.64 11.17
N ASN A 98 -14.99 -9.11 11.60
CA ASN A 98 -15.68 -8.55 12.77
C ASN A 98 -15.28 -9.26 14.04
#